data_15f99fd380d7afc206d91002ae1f1667
#
_entry.id   15f99fd380d7afc206d91002ae1f1667
#
_cell.length_a   1.000
_cell.length_b   1.000
_cell.length_c   1.000
_cell.angle_alpha   90.00
_cell.angle_beta   90.00
_cell.angle_gamma   90.00
#
_symmetry.space_group_name_H-M   'P 1'
#
loop_
_entity.id
_entity.type
_entity.pdbx_description
1 polymer ?
#
loop_
_entity_poly.entity_id
_entity_poly.type
_entity_poly.pdbx_seq_one_letter_code
_entity_poly.pdbx_strand_id
1 'polypeptide(L)'
;MAQVKALNALEPFLALTKSATSPRAAADLVTRATSTPSTYVFAELLQSPQIQALSQAPEYAQYYALLEIFSYGTYSDYRAIQNLPSLNEQQTLKLRQLSLLTLAKDPHNLSYASLLSALGLSDARAVEDLVISAIYADLITAQLDPHNQVVHVSSVSPLRDLAPNSIPAMLASLQDWSSRCTTTLADLEAQIAAIKDTAAQKHSEKKAWTSKTEELIEDEKSSDKGAHGRQQTNMISRAVAGMRSGGRYGKRDRGGNSIEDEADDDEAMDLDDNQEFNEGFEGGLLVLGRSGSTDGKWLLEQTWKL
;
A
#
# COMPACT_ATOMS: atom_id res chain seq x y z
N MET A 1 16.72 5.25 -11.64
CA MET A 1 18.21 5.34 -11.68
C MET A 1 18.87 4.03 -11.25
N ALA A 2 18.47 3.39 -10.13
CA ALA A 2 19.09 2.13 -9.66
C ALA A 2 19.00 0.95 -10.64
N GLN A 3 17.87 0.76 -11.33
CA GLN A 3 17.71 -0.29 -12.35
C GLN A 3 18.68 -0.16 -13.52
N VAL A 4 18.87 1.05 -14.03
CA VAL A 4 19.78 1.29 -15.16
C VAL A 4 21.23 0.99 -14.74
N LYS A 5 21.61 1.31 -13.50
CA LYS A 5 22.93 0.95 -12.95
C LYS A 5 23.11 -0.57 -12.84
N ALA A 6 22.09 -1.29 -12.39
CA ALA A 6 22.15 -2.74 -12.23
C ALA A 6 22.22 -3.48 -13.58
N LEU A 7 21.48 -3.01 -14.59
CA LEU A 7 21.56 -3.55 -15.95
C LEU A 7 22.92 -3.25 -16.58
N ASN A 8 23.41 -2.02 -16.46
CA ASN A 8 24.74 -1.65 -16.97
C ASN A 8 25.88 -2.40 -16.27
N ALA A 9 25.69 -2.79 -15.00
CA ALA A 9 26.68 -3.59 -14.28
C ALA A 9 26.78 -5.04 -14.80
N LEU A 10 25.74 -5.57 -15.43
CA LEU A 10 25.74 -6.90 -16.04
C LEU A 10 26.35 -6.90 -17.45
N GLU A 11 26.29 -5.81 -18.18
CA GLU A 11 26.72 -5.71 -19.59
C GLU A 11 28.16 -6.21 -19.85
N PRO A 12 29.17 -5.87 -19.03
CA PRO A 12 30.53 -6.42 -19.22
C PRO A 12 30.58 -7.94 -19.15
N PHE A 13 29.76 -8.53 -18.26
CA PHE A 13 29.71 -10.00 -18.13
C PHE A 13 29.01 -10.64 -19.32
N LEU A 14 27.97 -10.02 -19.87
CA LEU A 14 27.32 -10.50 -21.10
C LEU A 14 28.25 -10.41 -22.32
N ALA A 15 29.09 -9.39 -22.40
CA ALA A 15 30.12 -9.31 -23.44
C ALA A 15 31.18 -10.43 -23.27
N LEU A 16 31.58 -10.72 -22.05
CA LEU A 16 32.54 -11.77 -21.74
C LEU A 16 31.97 -13.18 -21.99
N THR A 17 30.67 -13.41 -21.80
CA THR A 17 30.07 -14.73 -22.11
C THR A 17 30.22 -15.10 -23.58
N LYS A 18 30.13 -14.14 -24.48
CA LYS A 18 30.30 -14.37 -25.92
C LYS A 18 31.70 -14.90 -26.27
N SER A 19 32.71 -14.55 -25.47
CA SER A 19 34.09 -15.01 -25.62
C SER A 19 34.43 -16.27 -24.84
N ALA A 20 33.59 -16.67 -23.85
CA ALA A 20 33.81 -17.83 -23.02
C ALA A 20 33.44 -19.13 -23.77
N THR A 21 34.41 -19.74 -24.42
CA THR A 21 34.21 -21.00 -25.17
C THR A 21 34.34 -22.27 -24.34
N SER A 22 34.96 -22.18 -23.14
CA SER A 22 35.15 -23.32 -22.25
C SER A 22 34.19 -23.30 -21.04
N PRO A 23 33.69 -24.47 -20.57
CA PRO A 23 32.82 -24.53 -19.39
C PRO A 23 33.49 -23.95 -18.13
N ARG A 24 34.80 -24.12 -17.99
CA ARG A 24 35.56 -23.56 -16.87
C ARG A 24 35.54 -22.02 -16.89
N ALA A 25 35.73 -21.41 -18.06
CA ALA A 25 35.68 -19.95 -18.19
C ALA A 25 34.25 -19.39 -17.89
N ALA A 26 33.22 -20.14 -18.28
CA ALA A 26 31.85 -19.80 -17.97
C ALA A 26 31.55 -19.90 -16.46
N ALA A 27 32.06 -20.93 -15.77
CA ALA A 27 31.95 -21.07 -14.30
C ALA A 27 32.69 -19.94 -13.54
N ASP A 28 33.90 -19.59 -13.98
CA ASP A 28 34.65 -18.45 -13.43
C ASP A 28 33.89 -17.13 -13.64
N LEU A 29 33.23 -16.96 -14.77
CA LEU A 29 32.44 -15.78 -15.08
C LEU A 29 31.21 -15.67 -14.19
N VAL A 30 30.51 -16.78 -13.93
CA VAL A 30 29.40 -16.84 -12.95
C VAL A 30 29.89 -16.42 -11.56
N THR A 31 31.03 -16.94 -11.12
CA THR A 31 31.62 -16.61 -9.82
C THR A 31 31.97 -15.11 -9.72
N ARG A 32 32.51 -14.53 -10.76
CA ARG A 32 32.83 -13.09 -10.83
C ARG A 32 31.56 -12.23 -10.84
N ALA A 33 30.59 -12.57 -11.68
CA ALA A 33 29.34 -11.81 -11.78
C ALA A 33 28.57 -11.79 -10.44
N THR A 34 28.50 -12.95 -9.77
CA THR A 34 27.84 -13.05 -8.45
C THR A 34 28.62 -12.35 -7.34
N SER A 35 29.95 -12.21 -7.44
CA SER A 35 30.79 -11.52 -6.46
C SER A 35 30.80 -10.00 -6.65
N THR A 36 30.57 -9.49 -7.87
CA THR A 36 30.70 -8.05 -8.18
C THR A 36 29.62 -7.23 -7.50
N PRO A 37 29.95 -6.18 -6.74
CA PRO A 37 28.97 -5.28 -6.15
C PRO A 37 28.09 -4.65 -7.24
N SER A 38 26.86 -4.26 -6.89
CA SER A 38 25.89 -3.60 -7.77
C SER A 38 25.27 -4.45 -8.90
N THR A 39 25.61 -5.73 -9.02
CA THR A 39 24.98 -6.65 -9.97
C THR A 39 23.95 -7.50 -9.22
N TYR A 40 22.67 -7.28 -9.47
CA TYR A 40 21.56 -7.95 -8.78
C TYR A 40 20.61 -8.71 -9.70
N VAL A 41 20.66 -8.41 -11.00
CA VAL A 41 19.84 -9.04 -12.05
C VAL A 41 20.73 -10.00 -12.82
N PHE A 42 20.35 -11.26 -12.96
CA PHE A 42 21.14 -12.32 -13.59
C PHE A 42 20.38 -13.08 -14.67
N ALA A 43 19.09 -12.77 -14.92
CA ALA A 43 18.26 -13.52 -15.87
C ALA A 43 18.83 -13.55 -17.28
N GLU A 44 19.39 -12.42 -17.77
CA GLU A 44 20.00 -12.36 -19.10
C GLU A 44 21.28 -13.23 -19.18
N LEU A 45 22.07 -13.24 -18.09
CA LEU A 45 23.24 -14.09 -18.00
C LEU A 45 22.83 -15.56 -18.01
N LEU A 46 21.77 -15.92 -17.29
CA LEU A 46 21.23 -17.28 -17.22
C LEU A 46 20.70 -17.77 -18.58
N GLN A 47 20.16 -16.86 -19.40
CA GLN A 47 19.64 -17.17 -20.74
C GLN A 47 20.75 -17.32 -21.79
N SER A 48 21.98 -16.91 -21.50
CA SER A 48 23.07 -17.02 -22.48
C SER A 48 23.42 -18.49 -22.76
N PRO A 49 23.61 -18.87 -24.05
CA PRO A 49 23.79 -20.27 -24.44
C PRO A 49 25.04 -20.92 -23.84
N GLN A 50 26.09 -20.15 -23.58
CA GLN A 50 27.31 -20.62 -22.96
C GLN A 50 27.11 -21.02 -21.49
N ILE A 51 26.25 -20.29 -20.79
CA ILE A 51 25.88 -20.59 -19.39
C ILE A 51 24.89 -21.76 -19.33
N GLN A 52 23.96 -21.84 -20.28
CA GLN A 52 23.06 -22.99 -20.38
C GLN A 52 23.80 -24.29 -20.67
N ALA A 53 24.89 -24.23 -21.45
CA ALA A 53 25.75 -25.39 -21.70
C ALA A 53 26.40 -25.96 -20.42
N LEU A 54 26.54 -25.14 -19.32
CA LEU A 54 27.02 -25.61 -18.03
C LEU A 54 26.10 -26.67 -17.41
N SER A 55 24.81 -26.60 -17.67
CA SER A 55 23.84 -27.57 -17.15
C SER A 55 24.08 -28.99 -17.69
N GLN A 56 24.68 -29.11 -18.87
CA GLN A 56 25.01 -30.38 -19.51
C GLN A 56 26.34 -30.96 -19.03
N ALA A 57 27.21 -30.13 -18.43
CA ALA A 57 28.52 -30.57 -17.95
C ALA A 57 28.42 -30.92 -16.45
N PRO A 58 28.54 -32.20 -16.05
CA PRO A 58 28.30 -32.64 -14.66
C PRO A 58 29.24 -31.98 -13.65
N GLU A 59 30.45 -31.62 -14.05
CA GLU A 59 31.43 -30.95 -13.18
C GLU A 59 31.07 -29.51 -12.88
N TYR A 60 30.33 -28.82 -13.79
CA TYR A 60 30.05 -27.39 -13.70
C TYR A 60 28.55 -27.10 -13.53
N ALA A 61 27.68 -28.11 -13.53
CA ALA A 61 26.23 -27.96 -13.34
C ALA A 61 25.89 -27.26 -12.02
N GLN A 62 26.72 -27.44 -10.98
CA GLN A 62 26.57 -26.73 -9.70
C GLN A 62 26.68 -25.19 -9.81
N TYR A 63 27.45 -24.66 -10.77
CA TYR A 63 27.54 -23.21 -10.99
C TYR A 63 26.31 -22.67 -11.70
N TYR A 64 25.69 -23.45 -12.57
CA TYR A 64 24.41 -23.11 -13.18
C TYR A 64 23.31 -23.05 -12.10
N ALA A 65 23.21 -24.07 -11.25
CA ALA A 65 22.26 -24.09 -10.13
C ALA A 65 22.51 -22.92 -9.15
N LEU A 66 23.77 -22.59 -8.90
CA LEU A 66 24.13 -21.43 -8.09
C LEU A 66 23.60 -20.12 -8.70
N LEU A 67 23.80 -19.91 -10.00
CA LEU A 67 23.31 -18.73 -10.69
C LEU A 67 21.77 -18.65 -10.69
N GLU A 68 21.09 -19.79 -10.80
CA GLU A 68 19.63 -19.89 -10.69
C GLU A 68 19.13 -19.44 -9.31
N ILE A 69 19.84 -19.85 -8.23
CA ILE A 69 19.51 -19.39 -6.87
C ILE A 69 19.73 -17.88 -6.73
N PHE A 70 20.79 -17.33 -7.32
CA PHE A 70 21.01 -15.87 -7.31
C PHE A 70 19.94 -15.12 -8.09
N SER A 71 19.40 -15.67 -9.17
CA SER A 71 18.33 -15.06 -9.96
C SER A 71 17.01 -15.01 -9.19
N TYR A 72 16.49 -16.13 -8.71
CA TYR A 72 15.16 -16.22 -8.09
C TYR A 72 15.05 -17.02 -6.80
N GLY A 73 16.10 -17.76 -6.42
CA GLY A 73 16.13 -18.53 -5.18
C GLY A 73 16.43 -17.68 -3.95
N THR A 74 16.36 -18.29 -2.79
CA THR A 74 16.64 -17.68 -1.48
C THR A 74 17.88 -18.28 -0.84
N TYR A 75 18.38 -17.66 0.22
CA TYR A 75 19.49 -18.22 1.01
C TYR A 75 19.11 -19.55 1.68
N SER A 76 17.83 -19.73 2.02
CA SER A 76 17.33 -21.03 2.51
C SER A 76 17.42 -22.14 1.45
N ASP A 77 17.15 -21.81 0.17
CA ASP A 77 17.27 -22.76 -0.93
C ASP A 77 18.72 -23.18 -1.17
N TYR A 78 19.65 -22.22 -1.05
CA TYR A 78 21.07 -22.52 -1.11
C TYR A 78 21.48 -23.51 -0.01
N ARG A 79 20.96 -23.37 1.21
CA ARG A 79 21.26 -24.29 2.32
C ARG A 79 20.60 -25.66 2.18
N ALA A 80 19.47 -25.73 1.47
CA ALA A 80 18.73 -26.98 1.26
C ALA A 80 19.39 -27.86 0.20
N ILE A 81 20.07 -27.28 -0.78
CA ILE A 81 20.71 -28.02 -1.86
C ILE A 81 22.13 -28.39 -1.44
N GLN A 82 22.40 -29.69 -1.42
CA GLN A 82 23.73 -30.23 -1.17
C GLN A 82 24.56 -30.18 -2.48
N ASN A 83 25.88 -30.09 -2.36
CA ASN A 83 26.84 -30.05 -3.48
C ASN A 83 26.92 -28.75 -4.27
N LEU A 84 26.56 -27.63 -3.68
CA LEU A 84 26.85 -26.31 -4.27
C LEU A 84 28.25 -25.83 -3.87
N PRO A 85 28.92 -25.02 -4.71
CA PRO A 85 30.19 -24.41 -4.37
C PRO A 85 30.04 -23.50 -3.15
N SER A 86 31.10 -23.44 -2.33
CA SER A 86 31.13 -22.56 -1.16
C SER A 86 31.06 -21.09 -1.62
N LEU A 87 30.20 -20.29 -0.96
CA LEU A 87 30.08 -18.87 -1.23
C LEU A 87 31.21 -18.07 -0.58
N ASN A 88 31.67 -17.05 -1.30
CA ASN A 88 32.53 -16.02 -0.75
C ASN A 88 31.71 -15.08 0.17
N GLU A 89 32.37 -14.31 1.03
CA GLU A 89 31.68 -13.33 1.89
C GLU A 89 30.77 -12.37 1.09
N GLN A 90 31.28 -11.83 -0.03
CA GLN A 90 30.53 -10.94 -0.89
C GLN A 90 29.30 -11.61 -1.52
N GLN A 91 29.43 -12.86 -1.96
CA GLN A 91 28.33 -13.66 -2.47
C GLN A 91 27.30 -13.96 -1.39
N THR A 92 27.76 -14.30 -0.19
CA THR A 92 26.89 -14.56 0.95
C THR A 92 26.09 -13.33 1.33
N LEU A 93 26.75 -12.16 1.43
CA LEU A 93 26.09 -10.89 1.72
C LEU A 93 25.06 -10.57 0.63
N LYS A 94 25.43 -10.67 -0.65
CA LYS A 94 24.55 -10.41 -1.77
C LYS A 94 23.35 -11.34 -1.81
N LEU A 95 23.56 -12.65 -1.61
CA LEU A 95 22.45 -13.61 -1.60
C LEU A 95 21.48 -13.35 -0.43
N ARG A 96 21.99 -12.97 0.74
CA ARG A 96 21.17 -12.52 1.86
C ARG A 96 20.39 -11.24 1.56
N GLN A 97 21.01 -10.26 0.91
CA GLN A 97 20.32 -9.03 0.45
C GLN A 97 19.20 -9.35 -0.56
N LEU A 98 19.49 -10.21 -1.56
CA LEU A 98 18.48 -10.65 -2.52
C LEU A 98 17.35 -11.46 -1.87
N SER A 99 17.66 -12.28 -0.88
CA SER A 99 16.65 -13.00 -0.09
C SER A 99 15.78 -12.04 0.73
N LEU A 100 16.38 -11.00 1.30
CA LEU A 100 15.64 -9.95 2.01
C LEU A 100 14.63 -9.25 1.08
N LEU A 101 15.00 -8.95 -0.18
CA LEU A 101 14.08 -8.41 -1.19
C LEU A 101 12.88 -9.32 -1.45
N THR A 102 13.11 -10.64 -1.43
CA THR A 102 12.03 -11.61 -1.63
C THR A 102 11.12 -11.69 -0.42
N LEU A 103 11.67 -11.68 0.80
CA LEU A 103 10.93 -11.72 2.06
C LEU A 103 10.17 -10.40 2.32
N ALA A 104 10.69 -9.28 1.84
CA ALA A 104 10.06 -7.97 1.99
C ALA A 104 8.72 -7.80 1.25
N LYS A 105 8.34 -8.76 0.40
CA LYS A 105 7.01 -8.79 -0.23
C LYS A 105 5.89 -8.99 0.79
N ASP A 106 6.16 -9.72 1.86
CA ASP A 106 5.21 -10.04 2.91
C ASP A 106 5.65 -9.42 4.24
N PRO A 107 4.90 -8.46 4.79
CA PRO A 107 5.29 -7.77 6.03
C PRO A 107 5.36 -8.70 7.25
N HIS A 108 4.67 -9.84 7.24
CA HIS A 108 4.74 -10.84 8.31
C HIS A 108 6.10 -11.54 8.43
N ASN A 109 6.89 -11.55 7.35
CA ASN A 109 8.21 -12.18 7.30
C ASN A 109 9.34 -11.26 7.79
N LEU A 110 9.01 -10.02 8.18
CA LEU A 110 9.99 -8.98 8.53
C LEU A 110 10.29 -8.88 10.03
N SER A 111 9.83 -9.83 10.85
CA SER A 111 10.28 -9.94 12.23
C SER A 111 11.74 -10.44 12.30
N TYR A 112 12.50 -9.96 13.27
CA TYR A 112 13.90 -10.39 13.43
C TYR A 112 14.01 -11.92 13.54
N ALA A 113 13.11 -12.58 14.27
CA ALA A 113 13.10 -14.02 14.40
C ALA A 113 12.94 -14.75 13.04
N SER A 114 12.02 -14.29 12.19
CA SER A 114 11.84 -14.83 10.84
C SER A 114 13.06 -14.59 9.96
N LEU A 115 13.64 -13.38 10.01
CA LEU A 115 14.83 -13.03 9.23
C LEU A 115 16.06 -13.82 9.67
N LEU A 116 16.27 -14.03 10.99
CA LEU A 116 17.35 -14.84 11.51
C LEU A 116 17.28 -16.27 10.97
N SER A 117 16.10 -16.88 10.99
CA SER A 117 15.91 -18.26 10.52
C SER A 117 16.07 -18.38 9.00
N ALA A 118 15.45 -17.48 8.23
CA ALA A 118 15.46 -17.51 6.76
C ALA A 118 16.84 -17.18 6.17
N LEU A 119 17.57 -16.24 6.79
CA LEU A 119 18.88 -15.77 6.30
C LEU A 119 20.07 -16.47 6.97
N GLY A 120 19.81 -17.37 7.94
CA GLY A 120 20.84 -18.09 8.66
C GLY A 120 21.82 -17.16 9.39
N LEU A 121 21.28 -16.13 10.06
CA LEU A 121 22.04 -15.19 10.88
C LEU A 121 22.00 -15.65 12.34
N SER A 122 23.05 -15.33 13.10
CA SER A 122 23.18 -15.73 14.51
C SER A 122 22.56 -14.72 15.47
N ASP A 123 22.62 -13.43 15.13
CA ASP A 123 22.33 -12.33 16.05
C ASP A 123 21.41 -11.28 15.42
N ALA A 124 20.60 -10.61 16.26
CA ALA A 124 19.78 -9.48 15.87
C ALA A 124 20.62 -8.35 15.22
N ARG A 125 21.82 -8.13 15.74
CA ARG A 125 22.77 -7.14 15.18
C ARG A 125 23.13 -7.46 13.73
N ALA A 126 23.35 -8.73 13.41
CA ALA A 126 23.65 -9.13 12.03
C ALA A 126 22.47 -8.90 11.07
N VAL A 127 21.22 -8.95 11.57
CA VAL A 127 20.03 -8.54 10.80
C VAL A 127 20.05 -7.04 10.54
N GLU A 128 20.32 -6.24 11.56
CA GLU A 128 20.40 -4.77 11.43
C GLU A 128 21.47 -4.37 10.43
N ASP A 129 22.68 -4.93 10.56
CA ASP A 129 23.79 -4.64 9.66
C ASP A 129 23.47 -5.03 8.21
N LEU A 130 22.78 -6.16 8.00
CA LEU A 130 22.33 -6.59 6.67
C LEU A 130 21.30 -5.62 6.09
N VAL A 131 20.28 -5.22 6.87
CA VAL A 131 19.25 -4.27 6.44
C VAL A 131 19.87 -2.92 6.11
N ILE A 132 20.77 -2.42 6.96
CA ILE A 132 21.51 -1.18 6.71
C ILE A 132 22.32 -1.29 5.41
N SER A 133 23.00 -2.41 5.19
CA SER A 133 23.77 -2.62 3.95
C SER A 133 22.86 -2.65 2.71
N ALA A 134 21.64 -3.19 2.83
CA ALA A 134 20.66 -3.21 1.75
C ALA A 134 20.08 -1.81 1.46
N ILE A 135 19.91 -0.97 2.49
CA ILE A 135 19.48 0.43 2.33
C ILE A 135 20.60 1.23 1.60
N TYR A 136 21.85 1.09 2.01
CA TYR A 136 22.97 1.76 1.33
C TYR A 136 23.20 1.28 -0.10
N ALA A 137 22.76 0.06 -0.44
CA ALA A 137 22.80 -0.48 -1.79
C ALA A 137 21.59 -0.05 -2.65
N ASP A 138 20.72 0.83 -2.15
CA ASP A 138 19.48 1.28 -2.81
C ASP A 138 18.51 0.12 -3.15
N LEU A 139 18.57 -0.99 -2.42
CA LEU A 139 17.73 -2.16 -2.64
C LEU A 139 16.36 -2.01 -1.98
N ILE A 140 16.32 -1.43 -0.79
CA ILE A 140 15.11 -1.22 0.00
C ILE A 140 15.14 0.14 0.68
N THR A 141 13.96 0.70 0.91
CA THR A 141 13.76 1.80 1.85
C THR A 141 13.06 1.23 3.06
N ALA A 142 13.75 1.18 4.19
CA ALA A 142 13.23 0.54 5.39
C ALA A 142 13.58 1.36 6.64
N GLN A 143 12.79 1.14 7.69
CA GLN A 143 13.00 1.66 9.03
C GLN A 143 13.13 0.50 10.00
N LEU A 144 14.17 0.52 10.83
CA LEU A 144 14.41 -0.49 11.85
C LEU A 144 13.68 -0.10 13.14
N ASP A 145 12.97 -1.04 13.73
CA ASP A 145 12.39 -0.93 15.07
C ASP A 145 13.02 -2.00 15.98
N PRO A 146 14.13 -1.67 16.66
CA PRO A 146 14.82 -2.61 17.54
C PRO A 146 14.01 -2.97 18.79
N HIS A 147 13.10 -2.09 19.23
CA HIS A 147 12.28 -2.33 20.41
C HIS A 147 11.26 -3.44 20.18
N ASN A 148 10.55 -3.38 19.05
CA ASN A 148 9.56 -4.39 18.67
C ASN A 148 10.18 -5.53 17.84
N GLN A 149 11.47 -5.47 17.52
CA GLN A 149 12.21 -6.45 16.72
C GLN A 149 11.56 -6.69 15.35
N VAL A 150 11.19 -5.61 14.66
CA VAL A 150 10.53 -5.63 13.34
C VAL A 150 11.24 -4.66 12.41
N VAL A 151 11.27 -5.01 11.12
CA VAL A 151 11.74 -4.14 10.05
C VAL A 151 10.53 -3.63 9.26
N HIS A 152 10.34 -2.32 9.22
CA HIS A 152 9.28 -1.70 8.43
C HIS A 152 9.83 -1.32 7.05
N VAL A 153 9.42 -2.01 6.00
CA VAL A 153 9.82 -1.74 4.63
C VAL A 153 8.78 -0.87 3.95
N SER A 154 9.20 0.33 3.52
CA SER A 154 8.32 1.29 2.82
C SER A 154 8.33 1.04 1.30
N SER A 155 9.47 0.71 0.72
CA SER A 155 9.58 0.41 -0.70
C SER A 155 10.70 -0.59 -0.98
N VAL A 156 10.50 -1.37 -2.06
CA VAL A 156 11.46 -2.37 -2.54
C VAL A 156 11.84 -2.02 -3.96
N SER A 157 13.14 -1.95 -4.25
CA SER A 157 13.63 -1.73 -5.61
C SER A 157 13.35 -2.97 -6.47
N PRO A 158 12.88 -2.81 -7.71
CA PRO A 158 12.59 -3.93 -8.60
C PRO A 158 13.90 -4.46 -9.24
N LEU A 159 14.85 -4.88 -8.40
CA LEU A 159 16.18 -5.38 -8.78
C LEU A 159 16.29 -6.90 -8.59
N ARG A 160 15.17 -7.60 -8.63
CA ARG A 160 15.11 -9.05 -8.54
C ARG A 160 14.54 -9.65 -9.80
N ASP A 161 15.17 -10.71 -10.28
CA ASP A 161 14.66 -11.46 -11.42
C ASP A 161 13.34 -12.16 -11.09
N LEU A 162 12.47 -12.27 -12.08
CA LEU A 162 11.19 -12.95 -11.94
C LEU A 162 11.39 -14.45 -12.22
N ALA A 163 10.94 -15.27 -11.28
CA ALA A 163 10.94 -16.71 -11.48
C ALA A 163 10.05 -17.08 -12.69
N PRO A 164 10.46 -18.07 -13.50
CA PRO A 164 9.60 -18.62 -14.53
C PRO A 164 8.29 -19.06 -13.86
N ASN A 165 7.14 -18.81 -14.49
CA ASN A 165 5.79 -19.06 -13.96
C ASN A 165 5.28 -18.08 -12.86
N SER A 166 5.97 -17.01 -12.54
CA SER A 166 5.47 -15.99 -11.60
C SER A 166 4.45 -15.03 -12.23
N ILE A 167 4.38 -14.95 -13.55
CA ILE A 167 3.48 -14.03 -14.29
C ILE A 167 2.00 -14.25 -13.95
N PRO A 168 1.47 -15.49 -13.90
CA PRO A 168 0.07 -15.70 -13.52
C PRO A 168 -0.24 -15.24 -12.09
N ALA A 169 0.69 -15.45 -11.15
CA ALA A 169 0.53 -15.00 -9.77
C ALA A 169 0.54 -13.46 -9.67
N MET A 170 1.39 -12.79 -10.45
CA MET A 170 1.40 -11.33 -10.54
C MET A 170 0.10 -10.79 -11.13
N LEU A 171 -0.42 -11.44 -12.18
CA LEU A 171 -1.69 -11.06 -12.78
C LEU A 171 -2.84 -11.18 -11.78
N ALA A 172 -2.90 -12.30 -11.04
CA ALA A 172 -3.89 -12.50 -9.99
C ALA A 172 -3.81 -11.41 -8.90
N SER A 173 -2.60 -11.08 -8.43
CA SER A 173 -2.41 -10.03 -7.44
C SER A 173 -2.87 -8.64 -7.93
N LEU A 174 -2.63 -8.32 -9.20
CA LEU A 174 -3.11 -7.07 -9.82
C LEU A 174 -4.64 -7.06 -9.97
N GLN A 175 -5.25 -8.19 -10.32
CA GLN A 175 -6.70 -8.33 -10.38
C GLN A 175 -7.33 -8.17 -9.00
N ASP A 176 -6.78 -8.80 -7.97
CA ASP A 176 -7.23 -8.65 -6.59
C ASP A 176 -7.09 -7.20 -6.09
N TRP A 177 -6.00 -6.53 -6.44
CA TRP A 177 -5.82 -5.13 -6.11
C TRP A 177 -6.86 -4.24 -6.81
N SER A 178 -7.10 -4.45 -8.11
CA SER A 178 -8.12 -3.75 -8.87
C SER A 178 -9.52 -3.97 -8.29
N SER A 179 -9.85 -5.21 -7.93
CA SER A 179 -11.12 -5.55 -7.29
C SER A 179 -11.30 -4.83 -5.95
N ARG A 180 -10.26 -4.79 -5.12
CA ARG A 180 -10.30 -4.05 -3.84
C ARG A 180 -10.53 -2.56 -4.06
N CYS A 181 -9.87 -1.95 -5.04
CA CYS A 181 -10.08 -0.54 -5.36
C CYS A 181 -11.53 -0.25 -5.78
N THR A 182 -12.12 -1.10 -6.64
CA THR A 182 -13.52 -0.92 -7.06
C THR A 182 -14.51 -1.12 -5.92
N THR A 183 -14.26 -2.11 -5.04
CA THR A 183 -15.09 -2.35 -3.86
C THR A 183 -15.04 -1.17 -2.88
N THR A 184 -13.85 -0.65 -2.58
CA THR A 184 -13.71 0.51 -1.67
C THR A 184 -14.37 1.76 -2.24
N LEU A 185 -14.32 1.98 -3.56
CA LEU A 185 -15.05 3.10 -4.19
C LEU A 185 -16.56 2.93 -4.05
N ALA A 186 -17.09 1.73 -4.30
CA ALA A 186 -18.53 1.45 -4.13
C ALA A 186 -18.98 1.64 -2.67
N ASP A 187 -18.16 1.20 -1.70
CA ASP A 187 -18.45 1.38 -0.28
C ASP A 187 -18.47 2.87 0.11
N LEU A 188 -17.53 3.67 -0.40
CA LEU A 188 -17.51 5.11 -0.18
C LEU A 188 -18.72 5.81 -0.81
N GLU A 189 -19.11 5.43 -2.03
CA GLU A 189 -20.30 5.96 -2.68
C GLU A 189 -21.57 5.63 -1.88
N ALA A 190 -21.67 4.40 -1.36
CA ALA A 190 -22.78 4.00 -0.50
C ALA A 190 -22.82 4.79 0.82
N GLN A 191 -21.67 5.05 1.45
CA GLN A 191 -21.58 5.86 2.66
C GLN A 191 -22.00 7.31 2.39
N ILE A 192 -21.54 7.90 1.28
CA ILE A 192 -21.95 9.27 0.87
C ILE A 192 -23.45 9.33 0.65
N ALA A 193 -24.05 8.34 -0.02
CA ALA A 193 -25.49 8.29 -0.24
C ALA A 193 -26.25 8.20 1.10
N ALA A 194 -25.81 7.34 2.01
CA ALA A 194 -26.43 7.20 3.34
C ALA A 194 -26.34 8.50 4.16
N ILE A 195 -25.21 9.21 4.12
CA ILE A 195 -25.05 10.51 4.80
C ILE A 195 -25.99 11.55 4.19
N LYS A 196 -26.09 11.62 2.86
CA LYS A 196 -27.00 12.54 2.18
C LYS A 196 -28.46 12.27 2.55
N ASP A 197 -28.87 11.00 2.59
CA ASP A 197 -30.23 10.60 2.96
C ASP A 197 -30.54 10.96 4.42
N THR A 198 -29.61 10.71 5.34
CA THR A 198 -29.78 11.08 6.76
C THR A 198 -29.82 12.59 6.94
N ALA A 199 -29.01 13.35 6.21
CA ALA A 199 -29.05 14.81 6.23
C ALA A 199 -30.35 15.37 5.67
N ALA A 200 -30.86 14.81 4.58
CA ALA A 200 -32.15 15.18 3.99
C ALA A 200 -33.31 14.91 4.95
N GLN A 201 -33.32 13.75 5.62
CA GLN A 201 -34.31 13.42 6.63
C GLN A 201 -34.29 14.41 7.80
N LYS A 202 -33.12 14.66 8.39
CA LYS A 202 -32.96 15.62 9.47
C LYS A 202 -33.40 17.03 9.06
N HIS A 203 -33.09 17.44 7.83
CA HIS A 203 -33.52 18.72 7.30
C HIS A 203 -35.04 18.81 7.15
N SER A 204 -35.68 17.78 6.62
CA SER A 204 -37.13 17.71 6.48
C SER A 204 -37.86 17.70 7.86
N GLU A 205 -37.31 16.98 8.84
CA GLU A 205 -37.81 16.97 10.20
C GLU A 205 -37.70 18.36 10.85
N LYS A 206 -36.52 19.00 10.72
CA LYS A 206 -36.29 20.37 11.22
C LYS A 206 -37.26 21.36 10.61
N LYS A 207 -37.50 21.26 9.28
CA LYS A 207 -38.46 22.14 8.57
C LYS A 207 -39.89 21.88 9.04
N ALA A 208 -40.30 20.63 9.23
CA ALA A 208 -41.60 20.28 9.77
C ALA A 208 -41.80 20.78 11.21
N TRP A 209 -40.75 20.75 12.04
CA TRP A 209 -40.76 21.30 13.39
C TRP A 209 -40.89 22.83 13.37
N THR A 210 -40.11 23.54 12.56
CA THR A 210 -40.22 25.02 12.43
C THR A 210 -41.59 25.44 11.95
N SER A 211 -42.16 24.78 10.96
CA SER A 211 -43.52 25.06 10.49
C SER A 211 -44.58 24.87 11.57
N LYS A 212 -44.49 23.76 12.36
CA LYS A 212 -45.41 23.52 13.48
C LYS A 212 -45.26 24.57 14.61
N THR A 213 -44.02 24.97 14.90
CA THR A 213 -43.81 26.04 15.92
C THR A 213 -44.34 27.38 15.47
N GLU A 214 -44.22 27.74 14.18
CA GLU A 214 -44.79 28.97 13.61
C GLU A 214 -46.29 28.92 13.63
N GLU A 215 -46.93 27.81 13.28
CA GLU A 215 -48.41 27.64 13.33
C GLU A 215 -48.93 27.79 14.77
N LEU A 216 -48.29 27.19 15.75
CA LEU A 216 -48.65 27.35 17.17
C LEU A 216 -48.51 28.79 17.68
N ILE A 217 -47.47 29.52 17.22
CA ILE A 217 -47.26 30.93 17.58
C ILE A 217 -48.32 31.82 16.93
N GLU A 218 -48.75 31.50 15.70
CA GLU A 218 -49.82 32.25 15.03
C GLU A 218 -51.18 31.97 15.68
N ASP A 219 -51.48 30.75 16.07
CA ASP A 219 -52.67 30.36 16.79
C ASP A 219 -52.76 31.06 18.16
N GLU A 220 -51.65 31.12 18.94
CA GLU A 220 -51.59 31.90 20.17
C GLU A 220 -51.80 33.40 19.92
N LYS A 221 -51.19 33.97 18.90
CA LYS A 221 -51.39 35.38 18.53
C LYS A 221 -52.82 35.69 18.08
N SER A 222 -53.51 34.76 17.42
CA SER A 222 -54.88 34.89 16.97
C SER A 222 -55.88 34.75 18.13
N SER A 223 -55.61 33.87 19.11
CA SER A 223 -56.44 33.70 20.32
C SER A 223 -56.32 34.87 21.29
N ASP A 224 -55.17 35.57 21.33
CA ASP A 224 -54.97 36.73 22.21
C ASP A 224 -55.67 38.00 21.67
N LYS A 225 -56.11 38.03 20.41
CA LYS A 225 -56.93 39.12 19.83
C LYS A 225 -58.43 38.98 20.16
N GLY A 226 -58.88 37.87 20.75
CA GLY A 226 -60.30 37.58 21.01
C GLY A 226 -60.73 37.59 22.46
N ALA A 227 -59.84 37.73 23.45
CA ALA A 227 -60.20 37.68 24.86
C ALA A 227 -59.58 38.81 25.69
N HIS A 228 -60.40 39.81 26.00
CA HIS A 228 -60.18 40.69 27.13
C HIS A 228 -60.23 39.86 28.42
N GLY A 229 -59.08 39.56 29.01
CA GLY A 229 -59.02 38.83 30.28
C GLY A 229 -57.58 38.67 30.77
N ARG A 230 -57.06 39.70 31.45
CA ARG A 230 -55.85 39.65 32.28
C ARG A 230 -55.95 38.41 33.20
N GLN A 231 -55.11 37.40 33.04
CA GLN A 231 -54.50 36.62 34.15
C GLN A 231 -53.78 35.32 33.76
N GLN A 232 -53.57 35.00 32.48
CA GLN A 232 -52.98 33.71 32.14
C GLN A 232 -51.61 33.76 31.46
N THR A 233 -51.05 34.93 31.16
CA THR A 233 -49.75 35.09 30.49
C THR A 233 -48.53 34.89 31.39
N ASN A 234 -48.75 34.66 32.70
CA ASN A 234 -47.66 34.47 33.65
C ASN A 234 -47.23 33.02 33.89
N MET A 235 -47.94 32.03 33.36
CA MET A 235 -47.55 30.59 33.61
C MET A 235 -46.58 30.06 32.55
N ILE A 236 -46.76 30.42 31.25
CA ILE A 236 -45.91 29.89 30.17
C ILE A 236 -44.55 30.59 30.18
N SER A 237 -44.51 31.89 30.39
CA SER A 237 -43.24 32.62 30.56
C SER A 237 -42.44 32.19 31.78
N ARG A 238 -43.16 31.71 32.83
CA ARG A 238 -42.50 31.15 34.03
C ARG A 238 -41.95 29.73 33.84
N ALA A 239 -42.56 28.93 32.94
CA ALA A 239 -42.07 27.61 32.59
C ALA A 239 -40.81 27.71 31.69
N VAL A 240 -40.77 28.60 30.74
CA VAL A 240 -39.60 28.84 29.87
C VAL A 240 -38.44 29.50 30.64
N ALA A 241 -38.74 30.41 31.56
CA ALA A 241 -37.75 31.03 32.46
C ALA A 241 -37.18 30.01 33.48
N GLY A 242 -37.99 29.04 33.90
CA GLY A 242 -37.58 27.96 34.82
C GLY A 242 -36.61 26.98 34.20
N MET A 243 -36.65 26.75 32.91
CA MET A 243 -35.69 25.88 32.19
C MET A 243 -34.33 26.55 31.95
N ARG A 244 -34.26 27.90 31.94
CA ARG A 244 -32.98 28.62 31.80
C ARG A 244 -32.25 28.91 33.13
N SER A 245 -32.87 28.65 34.29
CA SER A 245 -32.31 28.99 35.61
C SER A 245 -31.87 27.78 36.44
N GLY A 246 -31.84 26.58 35.87
CA GLY A 246 -31.50 25.34 36.58
C GLY A 246 -30.03 24.99 36.68
N GLY A 247 -29.14 25.98 36.63
CA GLY A 247 -27.71 25.72 36.60
C GLY A 247 -26.86 26.52 37.57
N ARG A 248 -27.27 26.63 38.86
CA ARG A 248 -26.34 27.10 39.91
C ARG A 248 -26.85 26.68 41.28
N TYR A 249 -26.31 25.58 41.82
CA TYR A 249 -25.97 25.42 43.24
C TYR A 249 -25.31 24.06 43.45
N GLY A 250 -24.10 24.07 44.04
CA GLY A 250 -23.55 22.89 44.67
C GLY A 250 -22.06 22.65 44.46
N LYS A 251 -21.25 23.62 44.83
CA LYS A 251 -19.83 23.40 45.11
C LYS A 251 -19.71 22.50 46.33
N ARG A 252 -19.31 21.24 46.18
CA ARG A 252 -18.62 20.44 47.21
C ARG A 252 -17.57 19.57 46.56
N ASP A 253 -16.39 19.98 46.83
CA ASP A 253 -15.07 19.38 46.82
C ASP A 253 -15.08 17.89 47.20
N ARG A 254 -14.53 17.01 46.32
CA ARG A 254 -13.66 15.91 46.72
C ARG A 254 -13.19 15.05 45.54
N GLY A 255 -11.92 15.19 45.16
CA GLY A 255 -11.05 14.06 44.87
C GLY A 255 -11.19 13.33 43.53
N GLY A 256 -10.34 13.69 42.59
CA GLY A 256 -9.54 12.75 41.78
C GLY A 256 -10.28 11.82 40.83
N ASN A 257 -10.30 12.18 39.58
CA ASN A 257 -9.77 11.37 38.46
C ASN A 257 -10.06 12.12 37.14
N SER A 258 -9.02 12.50 36.46
CA SER A 258 -9.09 13.12 35.15
C SER A 258 -9.50 12.06 34.10
N ILE A 259 -10.68 12.21 33.56
CA ILE A 259 -11.05 11.67 32.26
C ILE A 259 -11.34 12.91 31.44
N GLU A 260 -10.54 13.13 30.43
CA GLU A 260 -10.70 14.17 29.42
C GLU A 260 -11.95 13.84 28.63
N ASP A 261 -13.06 14.55 28.92
CA ASP A 261 -14.20 14.64 28.02
C ASP A 261 -13.84 15.61 26.91
N GLU A 262 -13.56 15.08 25.74
CA GLU A 262 -13.56 15.87 24.50
C GLU A 262 -14.96 16.45 24.31
N ALA A 263 -15.07 17.74 24.50
CA ALA A 263 -16.25 18.52 24.14
C ALA A 263 -16.41 18.46 22.63
N ASP A 264 -17.45 17.78 22.16
CA ASP A 264 -18.01 17.92 20.82
C ASP A 264 -18.40 19.40 20.61
N ASP A 265 -17.53 20.12 19.94
CA ASP A 265 -17.80 21.46 19.44
C ASP A 265 -18.63 21.28 18.17
N ASP A 266 -19.97 21.21 18.32
CA ASP A 266 -20.94 21.30 17.24
C ASP A 266 -20.86 22.71 16.62
N GLU A 267 -19.80 22.99 15.88
CA GLU A 267 -19.79 24.07 14.91
C GLU A 267 -20.81 23.73 13.81
N ALA A 268 -21.99 24.28 13.99
CA ALA A 268 -22.99 24.39 12.92
C ALA A 268 -22.32 25.07 11.71
N MET A 269 -21.90 24.26 10.73
CA MET A 269 -21.64 24.77 9.38
C MET A 269 -22.94 25.36 8.83
N ASP A 270 -23.09 26.65 8.96
CA ASP A 270 -24.00 27.46 8.17
C ASP A 270 -23.55 27.33 6.70
N LEU A 271 -24.11 26.35 6.02
CA LEU A 271 -24.08 26.29 4.56
C LEU A 271 -25.00 27.38 4.06
N ASP A 272 -24.43 28.55 3.88
CA ASP A 272 -25.05 29.67 3.17
C ASP A 272 -25.21 29.22 1.70
N ASP A 273 -26.45 28.77 1.40
CA ASP A 273 -26.88 28.28 0.09
C ASP A 273 -27.20 29.53 -0.80
N ASN A 274 -26.15 30.23 -1.27
CA ASN A 274 -26.23 31.17 -2.38
C ASN A 274 -24.84 31.54 -2.90
N GLN A 275 -24.24 30.65 -3.68
CA GLN A 275 -23.33 31.09 -4.74
C GLN A 275 -23.57 30.25 -5.99
N GLU A 276 -24.20 30.90 -6.95
CA GLU A 276 -24.15 30.60 -8.38
C GLU A 276 -22.70 30.34 -8.79
N PHE A 277 -22.36 29.06 -8.98
CA PHE A 277 -21.14 28.67 -9.66
C PHE A 277 -21.43 28.75 -11.16
N ASN A 278 -21.28 29.92 -11.72
CA ASN A 278 -21.25 30.13 -13.15
C ASN A 278 -19.81 30.24 -13.62
N GLU A 279 -19.47 29.34 -14.53
CA GLU A 279 -18.46 29.40 -15.57
C GLU A 279 -16.98 29.44 -15.21
N GLY A 280 -16.27 28.39 -15.67
CA GLY A 280 -14.90 28.52 -16.10
C GLY A 280 -13.97 27.36 -15.77
N PHE A 281 -14.27 26.14 -16.21
CA PHE A 281 -13.21 25.14 -16.39
C PHE A 281 -13.44 24.36 -17.71
N GLU A 282 -13.03 24.99 -18.81
CA GLU A 282 -12.71 24.27 -20.05
C GLU A 282 -11.39 23.54 -19.85
N GLY A 283 -11.41 22.24 -19.94
CA GLY A 283 -10.16 21.47 -19.91
C GLY A 283 -10.38 19.96 -19.78
N GLY A 284 -10.82 19.30 -20.86
CA GLY A 284 -10.38 17.94 -21.16
C GLY A 284 -10.97 16.76 -20.39
N LEU A 285 -12.29 16.55 -20.43
CA LEU A 285 -12.88 15.29 -20.06
C LEU A 285 -13.00 14.38 -21.29
N LEU A 286 -12.14 13.37 -21.38
CA LEU A 286 -12.28 12.25 -22.31
C LEU A 286 -13.58 11.51 -21.95
N VAL A 287 -14.62 11.76 -22.71
CA VAL A 287 -15.87 11.01 -22.70
C VAL A 287 -15.62 9.63 -23.27
N LEU A 288 -15.50 8.62 -22.42
CA LEU A 288 -15.68 7.22 -22.82
C LEU A 288 -17.16 6.99 -23.05
N GLY A 289 -17.57 7.11 -24.33
CA GLY A 289 -18.88 6.80 -24.81
C GLY A 289 -19.22 5.34 -24.58
N ARG A 290 -20.30 5.09 -23.85
CA ARG A 290 -21.00 3.83 -23.74
C ARG A 290 -21.75 3.59 -25.05
N SER A 291 -21.21 2.73 -25.91
CA SER A 291 -21.93 2.19 -27.06
C SER A 291 -22.15 0.70 -26.84
N GLY A 292 -23.40 0.29 -26.86
CA GLY A 292 -23.83 -1.08 -26.72
C GLY A 292 -23.59 -1.91 -27.98
N SER A 293 -23.49 -3.22 -27.72
CA SER A 293 -23.88 -4.36 -28.55
C SER A 293 -23.46 -4.38 -30.03
N THR A 294 -22.65 -5.32 -30.42
CA THR A 294 -22.88 -6.47 -31.32
C THR A 294 -21.57 -6.99 -31.88
N ASP A 295 -21.45 -8.31 -31.84
CA ASP A 295 -20.73 -9.23 -32.73
C ASP A 295 -19.53 -8.69 -33.54
N GLY A 296 -18.35 -9.23 -33.26
CA GLY A 296 -17.20 -9.02 -34.14
C GLY A 296 -15.95 -9.77 -33.72
N LYS A 297 -15.77 -10.94 -34.28
CA LYS A 297 -14.53 -11.70 -34.40
C LYS A 297 -13.31 -10.78 -34.55
N TRP A 298 -12.34 -10.87 -33.62
CA TRP A 298 -11.01 -10.34 -33.86
C TRP A 298 -10.10 -11.43 -34.42
N LEU A 299 -9.86 -11.32 -35.69
CA LEU A 299 -8.76 -11.95 -36.41
C LEU A 299 -7.44 -11.30 -35.92
N LEU A 300 -6.61 -12.12 -35.27
CA LEU A 300 -5.19 -11.87 -35.12
C LEU A 300 -4.51 -12.09 -36.46
N GLU A 301 -4.13 -11.06 -37.13
CA GLU A 301 -3.20 -11.16 -38.26
C GLU A 301 -1.87 -10.45 -37.89
N GLN A 302 -0.87 -11.27 -37.90
CA GLN A 302 0.55 -10.97 -37.74
C GLN A 302 1.02 -10.02 -38.84
N THR A 303 1.83 -9.04 -38.47
CA THR A 303 2.94 -8.60 -39.34
C THR A 303 4.10 -8.11 -38.47
N TRP A 304 5.02 -9.01 -38.21
CA TRP A 304 6.41 -8.66 -37.99
C TRP A 304 7.16 -8.87 -39.33
N LYS A 305 7.57 -7.82 -40.00
CA LYS A 305 8.67 -7.78 -40.94
C LYS A 305 9.30 -6.40 -40.86
N LEU A 306 10.50 -6.39 -40.41
CA LEU A 306 11.74 -5.65 -40.61
C LEU A 306 12.33 -5.18 -39.31
#